data_109fab7b65c0c310b6983f481065a772
#
_entry.id   109fab7b65c0c310b6983f481065a772
#
_cell.length_a   1.000
_cell.length_b   1.000
_cell.length_c   1.000
_cell.angle_alpha   90.00
_cell.angle_beta   90.00
_cell.angle_gamma   90.00
#
_symmetry.space_group_name_H-M   'P 1'
#
loop_
_entity.id
_entity.type
_entity.pdbx_description
1 polymer ?
#
loop_
_entity_poly.entity_id
_entity_poly.type
_entity_poly.pdbx_seq_one_letter_code
_entity_poly.pdbx_strand_id
1 'polypeptide(L)'
;HVTPFEPEGLKFTLESMCAEAGVKILYHTNFVETIMNGNAAAGAVVLQKQGLRKIHARMVIDATGDGDVAVSAGSPFSMGCKERDGKIQPASLFLRINNVDSKKLEADVYKHLPEFKRVNNVSYRALHWNVAQAEANGEWDIDRKSVNLFKSVGRDEWVINSTRIKNIDSTDSESLTGGEIEGRRQVQELMNFFRKYVAGCEDATLMCSASTLGIRESRHIEGEYILKAEDLVNGVVPED
;
A
#
# COMPACT_ATOMS: atom_id res chain seq x y z
N HIS A 1 -0.54 4.07 -16.15
CA HIS A 1 -1.86 3.50 -16.27
C HIS A 1 -2.29 2.89 -14.93
N VAL A 2 -3.56 3.06 -14.54
CA VAL A 2 -4.16 2.43 -13.37
C VAL A 2 -5.31 1.58 -13.88
N THR A 3 -5.37 0.33 -13.46
CA THR A 3 -6.46 -0.58 -13.79
C THR A 3 -7.33 -0.75 -12.55
N PRO A 4 -8.54 -0.19 -12.52
CA PRO A 4 -9.47 -0.45 -11.42
C PRO A 4 -9.95 -1.89 -11.50
N PHE A 5 -10.15 -2.50 -10.34
CA PHE A 5 -10.69 -3.85 -10.21
C PHE A 5 -11.64 -3.93 -9.02
N GLU A 6 -12.46 -4.96 -9.00
CA GLU A 6 -13.37 -5.25 -7.90
C GLU A 6 -12.64 -6.12 -6.86
N PRO A 7 -12.39 -5.61 -5.62
CA PRO A 7 -11.55 -6.30 -4.64
C PRO A 7 -12.09 -7.66 -4.20
N GLU A 8 -13.41 -7.81 -4.08
CA GLU A 8 -13.99 -9.10 -3.68
C GLU A 8 -13.86 -10.14 -4.80
N GLY A 9 -14.07 -9.73 -6.06
CA GLY A 9 -13.83 -10.58 -7.22
C GLY A 9 -12.38 -11.04 -7.32
N LEU A 10 -11.43 -10.17 -6.99
CA LEU A 10 -10.01 -10.56 -6.95
C LEU A 10 -9.73 -11.65 -5.92
N LYS A 11 -10.34 -11.58 -4.73
CA LYS A 11 -10.20 -12.64 -3.69
C LYS A 11 -10.67 -14.00 -4.23
N PHE A 12 -11.86 -14.05 -4.82
CA PHE A 12 -12.39 -15.29 -5.40
C PHE A 12 -11.51 -15.83 -6.53
N THR A 13 -11.02 -14.94 -7.40
CA THR A 13 -10.13 -15.33 -8.49
C THR A 13 -8.84 -15.95 -7.96
N LEU A 14 -8.19 -15.33 -6.98
CA LEU A 14 -6.95 -15.83 -6.40
C LEU A 14 -7.16 -17.19 -5.69
N GLU A 15 -8.26 -17.35 -4.95
CA GLU A 15 -8.61 -18.65 -4.33
C GLU A 15 -8.81 -19.74 -5.37
N SER A 16 -9.54 -19.43 -6.45
CA SER A 16 -9.78 -20.37 -7.56
C SER A 16 -8.46 -20.78 -8.22
N MET A 17 -7.58 -19.83 -8.51
CA MET A 17 -6.27 -20.13 -9.10
C MET A 17 -5.42 -21.02 -8.18
N CYS A 18 -5.44 -20.79 -6.87
CA CYS A 18 -4.78 -21.65 -5.91
C CYS A 18 -5.36 -23.07 -5.90
N ALA A 19 -6.68 -23.18 -5.92
CA ALA A 19 -7.37 -24.48 -5.93
C ALA A 19 -7.07 -25.28 -7.21
N GLU A 20 -7.11 -24.62 -8.38
CA GLU A 20 -6.78 -25.23 -9.69
C GLU A 20 -5.32 -25.72 -9.73
N ALA A 21 -4.42 -24.99 -9.10
CA ALA A 21 -3.01 -25.38 -9.00
C ALA A 21 -2.73 -26.43 -7.88
N GLY A 22 -3.75 -26.87 -7.16
CA GLY A 22 -3.60 -27.83 -6.04
C GLY A 22 -2.89 -27.25 -4.83
N VAL A 23 -2.86 -25.93 -4.67
CA VAL A 23 -2.21 -25.24 -3.54
C VAL A 23 -3.08 -25.38 -2.29
N LYS A 24 -2.49 -25.81 -1.18
CA LYS A 24 -3.14 -25.81 0.12
C LYS A 24 -3.01 -24.43 0.78
N ILE A 25 -4.09 -23.67 0.81
CA ILE A 25 -4.15 -22.38 1.50
C ILE A 25 -4.30 -22.61 3.01
N LEU A 26 -3.60 -21.80 3.80
CA LEU A 26 -3.69 -21.76 5.25
C LEU A 26 -3.98 -20.33 5.70
N TYR A 27 -5.25 -19.99 5.88
CA TYR A 27 -5.65 -18.72 6.50
C TYR A 27 -5.43 -18.73 8.01
N HIS A 28 -5.47 -17.54 8.63
CA HIS A 28 -5.26 -17.36 10.07
C HIS A 28 -3.96 -18.02 10.57
N THR A 29 -2.90 -17.85 9.77
CA THR A 29 -1.60 -18.46 9.99
C THR A 29 -0.54 -17.38 9.91
N ASN A 30 0.14 -17.11 11.03
CA ASN A 30 1.21 -16.11 11.11
C ASN A 30 2.56 -16.83 11.13
N PHE A 31 3.53 -16.30 10.39
CA PHE A 31 4.91 -16.74 10.45
C PHE A 31 5.52 -16.39 11.83
N VAL A 32 6.37 -17.25 12.37
CA VAL A 32 7.06 -17.03 13.64
C VAL A 32 8.57 -17.16 13.46
N GLU A 33 9.03 -18.25 12.85
CA GLU A 33 10.46 -18.55 12.73
C GLU A 33 10.74 -19.46 11.55
N THR A 34 11.90 -19.32 10.92
CA THR A 34 12.36 -20.24 9.88
C THR A 34 12.99 -21.49 10.50
N ILE A 35 12.59 -22.67 10.02
CA ILE A 35 13.25 -23.92 10.38
C ILE A 35 14.48 -24.08 9.50
N MET A 36 15.66 -24.11 10.11
CA MET A 36 16.93 -24.28 9.42
C MET A 36 17.43 -25.73 9.49
N ASN A 37 18.08 -26.18 8.41
CA ASN A 37 18.87 -27.39 8.35
C ASN A 37 20.28 -27.02 7.83
N GLY A 38 21.22 -26.82 8.73
CA GLY A 38 22.49 -26.18 8.38
C GLY A 38 22.22 -24.77 7.84
N ASN A 39 22.68 -24.47 6.63
CA ASN A 39 22.49 -23.19 5.96
C ASN A 39 21.24 -23.12 5.05
N ALA A 40 20.41 -24.17 5.05
CA ALA A 40 19.24 -24.22 4.19
C ALA A 40 17.95 -24.02 5.00
N ALA A 41 17.03 -23.19 4.49
CA ALA A 41 15.68 -23.10 5.02
C ALA A 41 14.92 -24.40 4.70
N ALA A 42 14.44 -25.08 5.74
CA ALA A 42 13.77 -26.38 5.66
C ALA A 42 12.28 -26.33 6.04
N GLY A 43 11.74 -25.14 6.25
CA GLY A 43 10.34 -24.92 6.61
C GLY A 43 10.13 -23.70 7.48
N ALA A 44 8.96 -23.65 8.12
CA ALA A 44 8.58 -22.54 8.98
C ALA A 44 7.85 -23.03 10.25
N VAL A 45 8.07 -22.36 11.36
CA VAL A 45 7.20 -22.38 12.53
C VAL A 45 6.14 -21.32 12.31
N VAL A 46 4.89 -21.70 12.47
CA VAL A 46 3.74 -20.80 12.29
C VAL A 46 2.83 -20.83 13.52
N LEU A 47 2.19 -19.69 13.78
CA LEU A 47 1.15 -19.58 14.80
C LEU A 47 -0.23 -19.70 14.15
N GLN A 48 -0.98 -20.66 14.58
CA GLN A 48 -2.37 -20.90 14.19
C GLN A 48 -3.29 -20.84 15.41
N LYS A 49 -4.61 -20.93 15.19
CA LYS A 49 -5.60 -20.91 16.28
C LYS A 49 -5.33 -22.00 17.34
N GLN A 50 -4.76 -23.13 16.93
CA GLN A 50 -4.44 -24.27 17.79
C GLN A 50 -3.07 -24.17 18.47
N GLY A 51 -2.34 -23.09 18.25
CA GLY A 51 -0.98 -22.87 18.75
C GLY A 51 0.09 -23.01 17.67
N LEU A 52 1.33 -23.19 18.10
CA LEU A 52 2.49 -23.29 17.22
C LEU A 52 2.50 -24.62 16.45
N ARG A 53 2.82 -24.54 15.18
CA ARG A 53 3.01 -25.70 14.28
C ARG A 53 4.27 -25.54 13.45
N LYS A 54 4.92 -26.70 13.17
CA LYS A 54 6.03 -26.79 12.22
C LYS A 54 5.52 -27.27 10.87
N ILE A 55 5.90 -26.58 9.82
CA ILE A 55 5.64 -26.96 8.43
C ILE A 55 7.00 -27.16 7.77
N HIS A 56 7.29 -28.39 7.36
CA HIS A 56 8.52 -28.73 6.66
C HIS A 56 8.32 -28.62 5.15
N ALA A 57 9.32 -28.08 4.46
CA ALA A 57 9.32 -27.92 3.02
C ALA A 57 10.73 -28.13 2.45
N ARG A 58 10.81 -28.55 1.19
CA ARG A 58 12.07 -28.65 0.46
C ARG A 58 12.55 -27.29 -0.09
N MET A 59 11.63 -26.38 -0.30
CA MET A 59 11.85 -25.03 -0.79
C MET A 59 10.92 -24.08 -0.04
N VAL A 60 11.43 -22.93 0.32
CA VAL A 60 10.67 -21.87 1.00
C VAL A 60 10.75 -20.59 0.17
N ILE A 61 9.61 -19.98 -0.11
CA ILE A 61 9.52 -18.68 -0.79
C ILE A 61 9.01 -17.67 0.24
N ASP A 62 9.82 -16.63 0.47
CA ASP A 62 9.43 -15.51 1.32
C ASP A 62 8.62 -14.49 0.52
N ALA A 63 7.34 -14.38 0.83
CA ALA A 63 6.43 -13.37 0.31
C ALA A 63 5.75 -12.59 1.44
N THR A 64 6.42 -12.43 2.59
CA THR A 64 5.87 -11.75 3.78
C THR A 64 5.71 -10.24 3.61
N GLY A 65 6.38 -9.65 2.64
CA GLY A 65 6.40 -8.22 2.41
C GLY A 65 7.53 -7.49 3.15
N ASP A 66 7.91 -7.98 4.33
CA ASP A 66 8.97 -7.41 5.17
C ASP A 66 10.24 -8.28 5.20
N GLY A 67 10.28 -9.39 4.44
CA GLY A 67 11.40 -10.32 4.40
C GLY A 67 11.59 -11.12 5.70
N ASP A 68 10.50 -11.39 6.43
CA ASP A 68 10.55 -12.00 7.76
C ASP A 68 11.18 -13.39 7.74
N VAL A 69 10.89 -14.20 6.72
CA VAL A 69 11.44 -15.54 6.57
C VAL A 69 12.94 -15.51 6.31
N ALA A 70 13.37 -14.63 5.40
CA ALA A 70 14.77 -14.48 5.03
C ALA A 70 15.60 -13.98 6.22
N VAL A 71 15.11 -12.97 6.94
CA VAL A 71 15.80 -12.41 8.12
C VAL A 71 15.85 -13.43 9.26
N SER A 72 14.76 -14.16 9.50
CA SER A 72 14.73 -15.27 10.47
C SER A 72 15.70 -16.40 10.11
N ALA A 73 15.99 -16.58 8.83
CA ALA A 73 17.01 -17.53 8.34
C ALA A 73 18.45 -17.00 8.47
N GLY A 74 18.64 -15.74 8.89
CA GLY A 74 19.96 -15.12 9.06
C GLY A 74 20.45 -14.34 7.83
N SER A 75 19.60 -14.06 6.83
CA SER A 75 19.98 -13.23 5.68
C SER A 75 20.27 -11.80 6.11
N PRO A 76 21.36 -11.20 5.62
CA PRO A 76 21.64 -9.78 5.89
C PRO A 76 20.63 -8.89 5.17
N PHE A 77 20.36 -7.73 5.74
CA PHE A 77 19.45 -6.75 5.17
C PHE A 77 19.86 -5.32 5.52
N SER A 78 19.33 -4.37 4.76
CA SER A 78 19.38 -2.94 5.07
C SER A 78 17.96 -2.38 5.16
N MET A 79 17.79 -1.22 5.79
CA MET A 79 16.51 -0.49 5.85
C MET A 79 16.72 0.96 5.47
N GLY A 80 15.72 1.50 4.77
CA GLY A 80 15.70 2.87 4.33
C GLY A 80 16.71 3.18 3.23
N CYS A 81 16.66 4.40 2.75
CA CYS A 81 17.50 4.89 1.66
C CYS A 81 18.62 5.77 2.20
N LYS A 82 19.88 5.38 1.98
CA LYS A 82 21.06 6.12 2.46
C LYS A 82 21.08 7.56 1.93
N GLU A 83 20.65 7.76 0.68
CA GLU A 83 20.55 9.06 0.01
C GLU A 83 19.44 9.95 0.59
N ARG A 84 18.59 9.41 1.47
CA ARG A 84 17.49 10.09 2.16
C ARG A 84 17.63 10.06 3.68
N ASP A 85 18.84 10.11 4.21
CA ASP A 85 19.12 10.06 5.63
C ASP A 85 18.54 8.81 6.35
N GLY A 86 18.51 7.67 5.66
CA GLY A 86 17.94 6.44 6.19
C GLY A 86 16.41 6.41 6.25
N LYS A 87 15.73 7.43 5.69
CA LYS A 87 14.25 7.49 5.70
C LYS A 87 13.65 6.47 4.74
N ILE A 88 12.58 5.85 5.21
CA ILE A 88 11.73 4.95 4.41
C ILE A 88 10.59 5.71 3.75
N GLN A 89 9.98 5.11 2.73
CA GLN A 89 8.84 5.71 2.05
C GLN A 89 7.62 5.77 2.99
N PRO A 90 6.85 6.89 2.97
CA PRO A 90 5.65 6.99 3.77
C PRO A 90 4.62 5.90 3.45
N ALA A 91 4.04 5.32 4.47
CA ALA A 91 2.91 4.42 4.36
C ALA A 91 1.63 5.16 3.94
N SER A 92 0.63 4.41 3.49
CA SER A 92 -0.69 4.95 3.13
C SER A 92 -1.81 4.04 3.64
N LEU A 93 -2.90 4.63 4.06
CA LEU A 93 -4.15 3.93 4.31
C LEU A 93 -5.16 4.35 3.23
N PHE A 94 -5.45 3.45 2.29
CA PHE A 94 -6.42 3.70 1.23
C PHE A 94 -7.83 3.73 1.81
N LEU A 95 -8.70 4.50 1.15
CA LEU A 95 -10.13 4.48 1.47
C LEU A 95 -10.97 4.43 0.21
N ARG A 96 -12.17 3.88 0.33
CA ARG A 96 -13.20 3.87 -0.71
C ARG A 96 -14.37 4.71 -0.23
N ILE A 97 -14.87 5.56 -1.12
CA ILE A 97 -16.03 6.40 -0.89
C ILE A 97 -17.10 6.13 -1.95
N ASN A 98 -18.34 6.35 -1.62
CA ASN A 98 -19.46 6.31 -2.55
C ASN A 98 -20.37 7.54 -2.37
N ASN A 99 -21.53 7.55 -3.04
CA ASN A 99 -22.44 8.69 -3.11
C ASN A 99 -21.75 9.94 -3.68
N VAL A 100 -20.87 9.73 -4.66
CA VAL A 100 -20.19 10.81 -5.38
C VAL A 100 -20.93 11.09 -6.67
N ASP A 101 -21.36 12.34 -6.88
CA ASP A 101 -21.79 12.78 -8.20
C ASP A 101 -20.55 12.86 -9.12
N SER A 102 -20.26 11.73 -9.75
CA SER A 102 -19.09 11.60 -10.63
C SER A 102 -19.10 12.60 -11.78
N LYS A 103 -20.27 13.00 -12.29
CA LYS A 103 -20.37 13.96 -13.38
C LYS A 103 -19.97 15.35 -12.92
N LYS A 104 -20.43 15.75 -11.73
CA LYS A 104 -20.10 17.05 -11.14
C LYS A 104 -18.62 17.11 -10.77
N LEU A 105 -18.08 16.05 -10.16
CA LEU A 105 -16.66 15.94 -9.84
C LEU A 105 -15.79 16.01 -11.09
N GLU A 106 -16.10 15.20 -12.10
CA GLU A 106 -15.34 15.17 -13.36
C GLU A 106 -15.41 16.52 -14.08
N ALA A 107 -16.56 17.18 -14.11
CA ALA A 107 -16.71 18.51 -14.70
C ALA A 107 -15.84 19.56 -14.01
N ASP A 108 -15.76 19.55 -12.69
CA ASP A 108 -14.89 20.44 -11.93
C ASP A 108 -13.40 20.15 -12.19
N VAL A 109 -13.01 18.89 -12.23
CA VAL A 109 -11.64 18.47 -12.59
C VAL A 109 -11.30 18.94 -14.01
N TYR A 110 -12.18 18.73 -14.99
CA TYR A 110 -11.96 19.16 -16.37
C TYR A 110 -11.80 20.68 -16.51
N LYS A 111 -12.54 21.47 -15.75
CA LYS A 111 -12.42 22.91 -15.70
C LYS A 111 -11.02 23.37 -15.27
N HIS A 112 -10.38 22.62 -14.38
CA HIS A 112 -9.06 22.92 -13.83
C HIS A 112 -7.91 22.22 -14.56
N LEU A 113 -8.17 21.43 -15.62
CA LEU A 113 -7.11 20.75 -16.39
C LEU A 113 -5.97 21.66 -16.86
N PRO A 114 -6.21 22.92 -17.29
CA PRO A 114 -5.12 23.82 -17.67
C PRO A 114 -4.15 24.15 -16.54
N GLU A 115 -4.58 24.01 -15.29
CA GLU A 115 -3.79 24.27 -14.10
C GLU A 115 -2.97 23.04 -13.65
N PHE A 116 -3.20 21.87 -14.27
CA PHE A 116 -2.52 20.65 -13.90
C PHE A 116 -1.05 20.70 -14.29
N LYS A 117 -0.20 20.68 -13.28
CA LYS A 117 1.25 20.58 -13.49
C LYS A 117 1.61 19.10 -13.59
N ARG A 118 2.21 18.71 -14.70
CA ARG A 118 2.88 17.42 -14.81
C ARG A 118 4.09 17.40 -13.88
N VAL A 119 4.12 16.46 -12.97
CA VAL A 119 5.31 16.15 -12.18
C VAL A 119 6.02 14.98 -12.86
N ASN A 120 7.25 15.21 -13.32
CA ASN A 120 8.07 14.22 -14.04
C ASN A 120 7.37 13.58 -15.27
N ASN A 121 6.58 14.36 -15.99
CA ASN A 121 5.80 13.91 -17.16
C ASN A 121 4.80 12.76 -16.93
N VAL A 122 4.57 12.31 -15.70
CA VAL A 122 3.83 11.08 -15.41
C VAL A 122 2.61 11.28 -14.51
N SER A 123 2.61 12.26 -13.62
CA SER A 123 1.51 12.45 -12.67
C SER A 123 0.86 13.82 -12.75
N TYR A 124 -0.46 13.84 -12.54
CA TYR A 124 -1.26 15.04 -12.43
C TYR A 124 -1.57 15.34 -10.97
N ARG A 125 -1.51 16.60 -10.58
CA ARG A 125 -1.89 17.05 -9.24
C ARG A 125 -3.36 17.43 -9.22
N ALA A 126 -4.24 16.46 -9.10
CA ALA A 126 -5.67 16.70 -8.99
C ALA A 126 -6.05 17.35 -7.65
N LEU A 127 -7.11 18.14 -7.65
CA LEU A 127 -7.71 18.80 -6.50
C LEU A 127 -6.75 19.71 -5.69
N HIS A 128 -5.65 20.18 -6.31
CA HIS A 128 -4.71 21.06 -5.63
C HIS A 128 -5.34 22.41 -5.24
N TRP A 129 -6.31 22.91 -6.01
CA TRP A 129 -7.07 24.13 -5.70
C TRP A 129 -7.94 23.96 -4.45
N ASN A 130 -8.58 22.78 -4.29
CA ASN A 130 -9.36 22.45 -3.10
C ASN A 130 -8.46 22.31 -1.87
N VAL A 131 -7.28 21.65 -2.04
CA VAL A 131 -6.29 21.53 -0.97
C VAL A 131 -5.79 22.91 -0.55
N ALA A 132 -5.45 23.79 -1.48
CA ALA A 132 -5.03 25.15 -1.17
C ALA A 132 -6.10 25.94 -0.38
N GLN A 133 -7.36 25.75 -0.72
CA GLN A 133 -8.48 26.37 0.01
C GLN A 133 -8.62 25.80 1.43
N ALA A 134 -8.52 24.48 1.61
CA ALA A 134 -8.59 23.84 2.90
C ALA A 134 -7.39 24.22 3.81
N GLU A 135 -6.18 24.34 3.22
CA GLU A 135 -5.00 24.87 3.92
C GLU A 135 -5.19 26.30 4.40
N ALA A 136 -5.70 27.16 3.53
CA ALA A 136 -5.97 28.57 3.87
C ALA A 136 -6.98 28.72 5.02
N ASN A 137 -7.89 27.75 5.19
CA ASN A 137 -8.87 27.69 6.27
C ASN A 137 -8.34 26.95 7.51
N GLY A 138 -7.10 26.42 7.50
CA GLY A 138 -6.54 25.64 8.62
C GLY A 138 -7.19 24.26 8.80
N GLU A 139 -7.77 23.71 7.74
CA GLU A 139 -8.52 22.44 7.77
C GLU A 139 -7.82 21.33 6.96
N TRP A 140 -6.53 21.48 6.70
CA TRP A 140 -5.71 20.49 6.01
C TRP A 140 -4.35 20.35 6.69
N ASP A 141 -4.09 19.17 7.25
CA ASP A 141 -2.85 18.84 7.98
C ASP A 141 -2.06 17.71 7.31
N ILE A 142 -2.63 17.04 6.31
CA ILE A 142 -1.94 16.00 5.55
C ILE A 142 -0.83 16.62 4.71
N ASP A 143 0.40 16.12 4.84
CA ASP A 143 1.56 16.60 4.09
C ASP A 143 1.47 16.24 2.59
N ARG A 144 0.45 16.76 1.93
CA ARG A 144 0.19 16.66 0.50
C ARG A 144 -0.44 17.94 -0.03
N LYS A 145 -0.04 18.31 -1.24
CA LYS A 145 -0.59 19.48 -1.95
C LYS A 145 -1.62 19.09 -3.03
N SER A 146 -1.99 17.84 -3.09
CA SER A 146 -2.96 17.31 -4.06
C SER A 146 -3.51 15.97 -3.58
N VAL A 147 -4.65 15.57 -4.12
CA VAL A 147 -5.32 14.32 -3.78
C VAL A 147 -5.29 13.38 -4.97
N ASN A 148 -4.87 12.13 -4.75
CA ASN A 148 -4.95 11.06 -5.73
C ASN A 148 -6.25 10.30 -5.54
N LEU A 149 -7.11 10.33 -6.55
CA LEU A 149 -8.38 9.64 -6.56
C LEU A 149 -8.54 8.89 -7.89
N PHE A 150 -9.19 7.75 -7.81
CA PHE A 150 -9.38 6.84 -8.94
C PHE A 150 -10.83 6.37 -8.96
N LYS A 151 -11.49 6.50 -10.11
CA LYS A 151 -12.84 5.95 -10.28
C LYS A 151 -12.78 4.42 -10.16
N SER A 152 -13.60 3.87 -9.29
CA SER A 152 -13.73 2.43 -9.11
C SER A 152 -14.61 1.81 -10.19
N VAL A 153 -14.72 0.48 -10.20
CA VAL A 153 -15.65 -0.27 -11.08
C VAL A 153 -17.09 -0.16 -10.60
N GLY A 154 -17.32 0.13 -9.32
CA GLY A 154 -18.63 0.38 -8.75
C GLY A 154 -19.23 1.69 -9.23
N ARG A 155 -20.56 1.76 -9.26
CA ARG A 155 -21.26 2.99 -9.61
C ARG A 155 -21.04 4.03 -8.51
N ASP A 156 -20.68 5.27 -8.93
CA ASP A 156 -20.50 6.42 -8.05
C ASP A 156 -19.51 6.18 -6.90
N GLU A 157 -18.54 5.29 -7.14
CA GLU A 157 -17.53 4.84 -6.21
C GLU A 157 -16.13 5.28 -6.62
N TRP A 158 -15.36 5.76 -5.66
CA TRP A 158 -13.99 6.23 -5.86
C TRP A 158 -13.04 5.68 -4.80
N VAL A 159 -11.82 5.37 -5.24
CA VAL A 159 -10.70 4.96 -4.38
C VAL A 159 -9.77 6.15 -4.18
N ILE A 160 -9.38 6.40 -2.95
CA ILE A 160 -8.52 7.51 -2.57
C ILE A 160 -7.19 6.97 -2.03
N ASN A 161 -6.09 7.46 -2.61
CA ASN A 161 -4.73 7.19 -2.16
C ASN A 161 -4.04 8.50 -1.78
N SER A 162 -4.42 9.08 -0.65
CA SER A 162 -3.94 10.42 -0.28
C SER A 162 -3.55 10.61 1.17
N THR A 163 -3.70 9.60 2.01
CA THR A 163 -3.04 9.60 3.31
C THR A 163 -1.51 9.57 3.15
N ARG A 164 -0.79 10.05 4.13
CA ARG A 164 0.67 10.07 4.14
C ARG A 164 1.20 9.92 5.56
N ILE A 165 1.49 8.69 5.94
CA ILE A 165 1.95 8.34 7.28
C ILE A 165 3.47 8.12 7.21
N LYS A 166 4.24 8.99 7.88
CA LYS A 166 5.70 9.01 7.83
C LYS A 166 6.30 8.24 9.00
N ASN A 167 7.56 7.83 8.84
CA ASN A 167 8.41 7.27 9.88
C ASN A 167 7.83 6.00 10.52
N ILE A 168 7.24 5.13 9.70
CA ILE A 168 6.69 3.86 10.16
C ILE A 168 7.73 2.76 9.97
N ASP A 169 8.17 2.18 11.07
CA ASP A 169 8.91 0.91 11.04
C ASP A 169 7.90 -0.24 10.99
N SER A 170 7.84 -0.93 9.86
CA SER A 170 6.91 -2.06 9.66
C SER A 170 7.32 -3.32 10.41
N THR A 171 8.51 -3.33 11.00
CA THR A 171 9.02 -4.45 11.82
C THR A 171 8.76 -4.26 13.30
N ASP A 172 8.19 -3.10 13.68
CA ASP A 172 7.80 -2.77 15.05
C ASP A 172 6.28 -2.60 15.20
N SER A 173 5.69 -3.41 16.06
CA SER A 173 4.24 -3.43 16.28
C SER A 173 3.70 -2.13 16.89
N GLU A 174 4.47 -1.42 17.71
CA GLU A 174 4.05 -0.15 18.29
C GLU A 174 4.04 0.94 17.23
N SER A 175 5.06 0.97 16.37
CA SER A 175 5.12 1.86 15.21
C SER A 175 3.95 1.62 14.25
N LEU A 176 3.65 0.37 13.91
CA LEU A 176 2.49 0.01 13.08
C LEU A 176 1.18 0.46 13.73
N THR A 177 1.02 0.26 15.05
CA THR A 177 -0.18 0.68 15.78
C THR A 177 -0.36 2.21 15.72
N GLY A 178 0.70 2.96 15.95
CA GLY A 178 0.69 4.42 15.81
C GLY A 178 0.32 4.86 14.39
N GLY A 179 0.89 4.18 13.40
CA GLY A 179 0.59 4.41 11.98
C GLY A 179 -0.86 4.14 11.60
N GLU A 180 -1.47 3.07 12.12
CA GLU A 180 -2.88 2.75 11.91
C GLU A 180 -3.82 3.82 12.51
N ILE A 181 -3.51 4.32 13.71
CA ILE A 181 -4.27 5.38 14.37
C ILE A 181 -4.17 6.68 13.57
N GLU A 182 -2.97 7.07 13.18
CA GLU A 182 -2.75 8.27 12.35
C GLU A 182 -3.41 8.13 10.97
N GLY A 183 -3.33 6.96 10.36
CA GLY A 183 -4.00 6.68 9.09
C GLY A 183 -5.50 6.91 9.16
N ARG A 184 -6.16 6.45 10.23
CA ARG A 184 -7.61 6.67 10.45
C ARG A 184 -7.94 8.11 10.75
N ARG A 185 -7.09 8.84 11.47
CA ARG A 185 -7.24 10.29 11.65
C ARG A 185 -7.25 11.02 10.31
N GLN A 186 -6.27 10.69 9.44
CA GLN A 186 -6.19 11.27 8.10
C GLN A 186 -7.38 10.87 7.20
N VAL A 187 -7.94 9.67 7.35
CA VAL A 187 -9.18 9.27 6.65
C VAL A 187 -10.35 10.18 7.05
N GLN A 188 -10.50 10.51 8.34
CA GLN A 188 -11.54 11.43 8.80
C GLN A 188 -11.34 12.84 8.22
N GLU A 189 -10.10 13.32 8.20
CA GLU A 189 -9.76 14.62 7.61
C GLU A 189 -10.09 14.65 6.11
N LEU A 190 -9.72 13.60 5.36
CA LEU A 190 -10.07 13.46 3.95
C LEU A 190 -11.59 13.44 3.71
N MET A 191 -12.36 12.75 4.55
CA MET A 191 -13.81 12.74 4.43
C MET A 191 -14.42 14.13 4.63
N ASN A 192 -13.94 14.90 5.61
CA ASN A 192 -14.35 16.28 5.83
C ASN A 192 -13.96 17.18 4.65
N PHE A 193 -12.72 17.01 4.14
CA PHE A 193 -12.24 17.71 2.96
C PHE A 193 -13.12 17.44 1.73
N PHE A 194 -13.42 16.18 1.43
CA PHE A 194 -14.25 15.84 0.28
C PHE A 194 -15.63 16.48 0.36
N ARG A 195 -16.30 16.34 1.50
CA ARG A 195 -17.66 16.88 1.67
C ARG A 195 -17.73 18.41 1.61
N LYS A 196 -16.69 19.07 2.10
CA LYS A 196 -16.71 20.54 2.22
C LYS A 196 -16.15 21.26 1.00
N TYR A 197 -15.13 20.68 0.35
CA TYR A 197 -14.35 21.38 -0.66
C TYR A 197 -14.47 20.83 -2.09
N VAL A 198 -14.90 19.56 -2.24
CA VAL A 198 -14.85 18.90 -3.54
C VAL A 198 -16.24 18.80 -4.15
N ALA A 199 -16.42 19.46 -5.29
CA ALA A 199 -17.67 19.43 -6.03
C ALA A 199 -18.10 18.00 -6.40
N GLY A 200 -19.34 17.65 -6.10
CA GLY A 200 -19.89 16.32 -6.31
C GLY A 200 -19.62 15.32 -5.17
N CYS A 201 -18.92 15.74 -4.11
CA CYS A 201 -18.63 14.93 -2.95
C CYS A 201 -19.38 15.38 -1.69
N GLU A 202 -20.34 16.28 -1.79
CA GLU A 202 -21.06 16.87 -0.64
C GLU A 202 -21.76 15.79 0.21
N ASP A 203 -22.28 14.75 -0.45
CA ASP A 203 -22.97 13.61 0.18
C ASP A 203 -22.10 12.34 0.25
N ALA A 204 -20.79 12.48 -0.02
CA ALA A 204 -19.89 11.34 -0.03
C ALA A 204 -19.86 10.61 1.31
N THR A 205 -19.92 9.28 1.26
CA THR A 205 -19.84 8.42 2.44
C THR A 205 -18.64 7.50 2.38
N LEU A 206 -18.02 7.27 3.52
CA LEU A 206 -16.94 6.30 3.66
C LEU A 206 -17.51 4.89 3.57
N MET A 207 -17.12 4.13 2.55
CA MET A 207 -17.46 2.70 2.45
C MET A 207 -16.57 1.86 3.36
N CYS A 208 -15.26 2.03 3.20
CA CYS A 208 -14.25 1.37 4.02
C CYS A 208 -12.90 2.08 3.90
N SER A 209 -12.05 1.91 4.88
CA SER A 209 -10.61 2.05 4.74
C SER A 209 -9.97 0.69 4.47
N ALA A 210 -8.72 0.66 4.01
CA ALA A 210 -7.95 -0.57 3.95
C ALA A 210 -7.89 -1.22 5.35
N SER A 211 -7.77 -2.55 5.37
CA SER A 211 -7.72 -3.34 6.62
C SER A 211 -6.46 -3.06 7.43
N THR A 212 -5.37 -2.74 6.73
CA THR A 212 -4.05 -2.45 7.30
C THR A 212 -3.36 -1.35 6.51
N LEU A 213 -2.35 -0.73 7.11
CA LEU A 213 -1.46 0.19 6.41
C LEU A 213 -0.81 -0.47 5.19
N GLY A 214 -0.80 0.25 4.09
CA GLY A 214 0.01 -0.09 2.92
C GLY A 214 1.45 0.36 3.13
N ILE A 215 2.28 -0.55 3.61
CA ILE A 215 3.72 -0.35 3.73
C ILE A 215 4.33 -0.37 2.33
N ARG A 216 5.23 0.56 2.05
CA ARG A 216 5.84 0.71 0.72
C ARG A 216 7.28 0.29 0.66
N GLU A 217 7.95 0.35 1.78
CA GLU A 217 9.37 0.06 1.93
C GLU A 217 9.60 -0.51 3.33
N SER A 218 10.38 -1.56 3.41
CA SER A 218 10.75 -2.25 4.63
C SER A 218 12.20 -2.71 4.52
N ARG A 219 12.49 -3.95 4.91
CA ARG A 219 13.82 -4.54 4.79
C ARG A 219 14.16 -4.82 3.32
N HIS A 220 15.34 -4.46 2.92
CA HIS A 220 15.96 -4.82 1.65
C HIS A 220 16.92 -5.98 1.92
N ILE A 221 16.55 -7.19 1.56
CA ILE A 221 17.39 -8.37 1.73
C ILE A 221 18.61 -8.25 0.81
N GLU A 222 19.81 -8.44 1.35
CA GLU A 222 21.05 -8.45 0.59
C GLU A 222 21.20 -9.81 -0.09
N GLY A 223 20.90 -9.87 -1.38
CA GLY A 223 21.07 -11.04 -2.22
C GLY A 223 22.44 -11.08 -2.89
N GLU A 224 22.72 -12.16 -3.61
CA GLU A 224 23.96 -12.30 -4.42
C GLU A 224 24.00 -11.27 -5.55
N TYR A 225 22.83 -10.86 -6.05
CA TYR A 225 22.68 -9.83 -7.06
C TYR A 225 21.78 -8.70 -6.57
N ILE A 226 22.22 -7.46 -6.78
CA ILE A 226 21.42 -6.26 -6.50
C ILE A 226 21.07 -5.61 -7.83
N LEU A 227 19.78 -5.57 -8.16
CA LEU A 227 19.26 -4.94 -9.38
C LEU A 227 19.59 -3.44 -9.38
N LYS A 228 20.26 -2.97 -10.43
CA LYS A 228 20.66 -1.59 -10.62
C LYS A 228 19.70 -0.84 -11.54
N ALA A 229 19.69 0.48 -11.48
CA ALA A 229 18.88 1.31 -12.37
C ALA A 229 19.24 1.07 -13.85
N GLU A 230 20.51 0.87 -14.15
CA GLU A 230 21.01 0.58 -15.49
C GLU A 230 20.47 -0.74 -16.05
N ASP A 231 20.30 -1.75 -15.22
CA ASP A 231 19.73 -3.04 -15.61
C ASP A 231 18.29 -2.88 -16.09
N LEU A 232 17.50 -2.08 -15.36
CA LEU A 232 16.12 -1.78 -15.74
C LEU A 232 16.05 -0.98 -17.05
N VAL A 233 16.92 0.02 -17.21
CA VAL A 233 16.96 0.85 -18.43
C VAL A 233 17.39 0.02 -19.64
N ASN A 234 18.34 -0.88 -19.48
CA ASN A 234 18.90 -1.70 -20.56
C ASN A 234 18.14 -3.02 -20.77
N GLY A 235 17.14 -3.32 -19.95
CA GLY A 235 16.38 -4.57 -20.04
C GLY A 235 17.22 -5.81 -19.76
N VAL A 236 18.22 -5.68 -18.89
CA VAL A 236 19.09 -6.81 -18.51
C VAL A 236 18.28 -7.80 -17.66
N VAL A 237 18.29 -9.06 -18.09
CA VAL A 237 17.77 -10.19 -17.31
C VAL A 237 18.99 -10.88 -16.71
N PRO A 238 19.17 -10.87 -15.37
CA PRO A 238 20.26 -11.62 -14.74
C PRO A 238 20.15 -13.11 -15.06
N GLU A 239 21.27 -13.78 -15.26
CA GLU A 239 21.30 -15.24 -15.31
C GLU A 239 21.05 -15.78 -13.89
N ASP A 240 20.08 -16.70 -13.74
CA ASP A 240 19.78 -17.39 -12.48
C ASP A 240 20.86 -18.43 -12.11
#